data_8b6c2feea9719d777b0a5e2657f1a588
#
_entry.id   8b6c2feea9719d777b0a5e2657f1a588
#
_cell.length_a   1.000
_cell.length_b   1.000
_cell.length_c   1.000
_cell.angle_alpha   90.00
_cell.angle_beta   90.00
_cell.angle_gamma   90.00
#
_symmetry.space_group_name_H-M   'P 1'
#
loop_
_entity.id
_entity.type
_entity.pdbx_description
1 polymer ?
#
loop_
_entity_poly.entity_id
_entity_poly.type
_entity_poly.pdbx_seq_one_letter_code
_entity_poly.pdbx_strand_id
1 'polypeptide(L)'
;MISILNLGRCDYATALRLQETLVELRKQNRVPNVLLFVEHPPVLTLGRNAHQTNIIASRELLASRGVEVHEINRGGDVTFHGPGQLVAYPIFDLRSFAPKLGVIAYVRLLEEVLMRICAQYTIESQRIAGMTGVWTFATVPPRLNGRTMGRDYTPLAESTGGPHTPSSGICGDKVTASPTSSEAFEFRSERKLAAIGVHVSRGVTSHGFALNVTTDLSFFNLIVPCGLTKPVTSIEFETGLRPSLNEVMTVASRTFGELFHSQMLWLDSIHDLIPEENTASTDAPTDTPARAPEDERRIARDDIHLA
;
A
#
# COMPACT_ATOMS: atom_id res chain seq x y z
N MET A 1 -21.66 10.34 -0.08
CA MET A 1 -20.65 11.43 -0.11
C MET A 1 -19.40 10.95 0.62
N ILE A 2 -18.22 11.26 0.09
CA ILE A 2 -16.91 10.98 0.69
C ILE A 2 -16.15 12.31 0.76
N SER A 3 -15.72 12.70 1.95
CA SER A 3 -14.86 13.87 2.15
C SER A 3 -13.40 13.50 1.91
N ILE A 4 -12.64 14.36 1.24
CA ILE A 4 -11.23 14.13 0.88
C ILE A 4 -10.37 15.17 1.58
N LEU A 5 -9.28 14.71 2.18
CA LEU A 5 -8.23 15.56 2.74
C LEU A 5 -6.89 15.16 2.15
N ASN A 6 -6.15 16.16 1.67
CA ASN A 6 -4.75 15.99 1.32
C ASN A 6 -3.89 16.46 2.51
N LEU A 7 -3.22 15.53 3.18
CA LEU A 7 -2.34 15.82 4.31
C LEU A 7 -0.96 16.33 3.87
N GLY A 8 -0.70 16.34 2.55
CA GLY A 8 0.62 16.67 2.04
C GLY A 8 1.67 15.69 2.56
N ARG A 9 2.86 16.20 2.89
CA ARG A 9 3.92 15.40 3.50
C ARG A 9 3.72 15.38 5.02
N CYS A 10 3.44 14.19 5.55
CA CYS A 10 3.10 14.00 6.96
C CYS A 10 3.82 12.76 7.51
N ASP A 11 4.39 12.87 8.72
CA ASP A 11 4.99 11.72 9.40
C ASP A 11 3.95 10.63 9.69
N TYR A 12 4.45 9.39 9.77
CA TYR A 12 3.57 8.23 9.89
C TYR A 12 2.77 8.22 11.19
N ALA A 13 3.40 8.57 12.30
CA ALA A 13 2.75 8.54 13.62
C ALA A 13 1.61 9.55 13.72
N THR A 14 1.77 10.76 13.17
CA THR A 14 0.73 11.78 13.10
C THR A 14 -0.43 11.34 12.22
N ALA A 15 -0.15 10.80 11.04
CA ALA A 15 -1.19 10.29 10.16
C ALA A 15 -1.94 9.09 10.78
N LEU A 16 -1.25 8.22 11.54
CA LEU A 16 -1.86 7.09 12.22
C LEU A 16 -2.82 7.56 13.32
N ARG A 17 -2.40 8.50 14.18
CA ARG A 17 -3.28 9.09 15.22
C ARG A 17 -4.53 9.74 14.61
N LEU A 18 -4.37 10.43 13.48
CA LEU A 18 -5.51 11.01 12.78
C LEU A 18 -6.47 9.93 12.26
N GLN A 19 -5.95 8.85 11.67
CA GLN A 19 -6.78 7.72 11.26
C GLN A 19 -7.56 7.13 12.43
N GLU A 20 -6.91 6.88 13.57
CA GLU A 20 -7.54 6.34 14.78
C GLU A 20 -8.70 7.25 15.26
N THR A 21 -8.46 8.56 15.32
CA THR A 21 -9.47 9.56 15.68
C THR A 21 -10.65 9.52 14.71
N LEU A 22 -10.39 9.53 13.40
CA LEU A 22 -11.45 9.51 12.39
C LEU A 22 -12.22 8.20 12.38
N VAL A 23 -11.59 7.07 12.64
CA VAL A 23 -12.25 5.77 12.79
C VAL A 23 -13.26 5.81 13.93
N GLU A 24 -12.87 6.32 15.09
CA GLU A 24 -13.79 6.42 16.24
C GLU A 24 -14.94 7.39 15.97
N LEU A 25 -14.66 8.56 15.40
CA LEU A 25 -15.70 9.52 15.00
C LEU A 25 -16.65 8.94 13.94
N ARG A 26 -16.11 8.16 12.99
CA ARG A 26 -16.91 7.50 11.95
C ARG A 26 -17.81 6.40 12.53
N LYS A 27 -17.31 5.61 13.48
CA LYS A 27 -18.13 4.63 14.22
C LYS A 27 -19.31 5.28 14.96
N GLN A 28 -19.11 6.50 15.44
CA GLN A 28 -20.13 7.30 16.13
C GLN A 28 -21.03 8.08 15.16
N ASN A 29 -20.84 7.98 13.85
CA ASN A 29 -21.52 8.77 12.81
C ASN A 29 -21.32 10.30 12.95
N ARG A 30 -20.24 10.75 13.61
CA ARG A 30 -19.92 12.18 13.79
C ARG A 30 -19.21 12.77 12.56
N VAL A 31 -18.60 11.95 11.73
CA VAL A 31 -17.99 12.34 10.45
C VAL A 31 -18.51 11.47 9.31
N PRO A 32 -18.52 11.95 8.06
CA PRO A 32 -18.85 11.14 6.90
C PRO A 32 -17.75 10.10 6.61
N ASN A 33 -17.87 9.34 5.52
CA ASN A 33 -16.74 8.59 4.97
C ASN A 33 -15.63 9.56 4.54
N VAL A 34 -14.38 9.28 4.91
CA VAL A 34 -13.23 10.17 4.67
C VAL A 34 -12.16 9.42 3.89
N LEU A 35 -11.61 10.07 2.88
CA LEU A 35 -10.44 9.60 2.14
C LEU A 35 -9.26 10.54 2.43
N LEU A 36 -8.23 10.04 3.10
CA LEU A 36 -7.01 10.79 3.32
C LEU A 36 -6.00 10.43 2.23
N PHE A 37 -5.37 11.42 1.63
CA PHE A 37 -4.17 11.26 0.82
C PHE A 37 -2.97 11.80 1.58
N VAL A 38 -1.84 11.11 1.47
CA VAL A 38 -0.62 11.49 2.18
C VAL A 38 0.63 11.01 1.44
N GLU A 39 1.71 11.76 1.58
CA GLU A 39 3.07 11.34 1.27
C GLU A 39 3.85 11.24 2.58
N HIS A 40 4.44 10.07 2.87
CA HIS A 40 5.24 9.89 4.08
C HIS A 40 6.73 10.17 3.84
N PRO A 41 7.48 10.65 4.87
CA PRO A 41 8.91 10.42 4.95
C PRO A 41 9.24 8.92 4.89
N PRO A 42 10.52 8.53 4.66
CA PRO A 42 10.89 7.13 4.61
C PRO A 42 10.51 6.38 5.89
N VAL A 43 9.67 5.35 5.76
CA VAL A 43 9.19 4.55 6.89
C VAL A 43 8.90 3.11 6.47
N LEU A 44 9.25 2.16 7.32
CA LEU A 44 8.83 0.75 7.24
C LEU A 44 7.66 0.53 8.19
N THR A 45 6.62 -0.13 7.70
CA THR A 45 5.49 -0.54 8.53
C THR A 45 5.38 -2.06 8.57
N LEU A 46 5.31 -2.61 9.79
CA LEU A 46 5.13 -4.04 10.04
C LEU A 46 3.65 -4.28 10.32
N GLY A 47 2.99 -4.99 9.42
CA GLY A 47 1.62 -5.43 9.60
C GLY A 47 1.53 -6.64 10.54
N ARG A 48 0.32 -7.15 10.75
CA ARG A 48 0.07 -8.25 11.71
C ARG A 48 0.76 -9.57 11.37
N ASN A 49 1.04 -9.80 10.09
CA ASN A 49 1.72 -11.01 9.62
C ASN A 49 3.23 -10.77 9.43
N ALA A 50 3.73 -9.60 9.87
CA ALA A 50 5.12 -9.26 9.67
C ALA A 50 6.03 -10.06 10.60
N HIS A 51 7.12 -10.55 10.03
CA HIS A 51 8.24 -11.08 10.80
C HIS A 51 9.37 -10.04 10.77
N GLN A 52 9.95 -9.75 11.94
CA GLN A 52 11.08 -8.80 12.02
C GLN A 52 12.27 -9.26 11.15
N THR A 53 12.40 -10.56 10.89
CA THR A 53 13.39 -11.15 9.98
C THR A 53 13.23 -10.71 8.53
N ASN A 54 12.06 -10.16 8.17
CA ASN A 54 11.80 -9.62 6.83
C ASN A 54 12.40 -8.21 6.64
N ILE A 55 12.92 -7.58 7.72
CA ILE A 55 13.79 -6.41 7.62
C ILE A 55 15.23 -6.90 7.56
N ILE A 56 15.84 -6.83 6.37
CA ILE A 56 17.20 -7.31 6.14
C ILE A 56 18.25 -6.23 6.39
N ALA A 57 17.84 -4.97 6.42
CA ALA A 57 18.71 -3.84 6.72
C ALA A 57 19.06 -3.79 8.23
N SER A 58 20.30 -3.45 8.55
CA SER A 58 20.67 -3.20 9.96
C SER A 58 20.02 -1.90 10.47
N ARG A 59 19.91 -1.77 11.79
CA ARG A 59 19.36 -0.56 12.43
C ARG A 59 20.17 0.68 12.06
N GLU A 60 21.50 0.55 11.97
CA GLU A 60 22.41 1.63 11.59
C GLU A 60 22.16 2.08 10.15
N LEU A 61 21.92 1.14 9.24
CA LEU A 61 21.58 1.46 7.84
C LEU A 61 20.22 2.15 7.74
N LEU A 62 19.21 1.69 8.48
CA LEU A 62 17.91 2.36 8.54
C LEU A 62 18.03 3.78 9.07
N ALA A 63 18.74 3.96 10.18
CA ALA A 63 18.98 5.28 10.77
C ALA A 63 19.74 6.22 9.83
N SER A 64 20.79 5.73 9.14
CA SER A 64 21.56 6.53 8.18
C SER A 64 20.76 6.97 6.96
N ARG A 65 19.70 6.22 6.62
CA ARG A 65 18.74 6.56 5.54
C ARG A 65 17.52 7.33 6.03
N GLY A 66 17.44 7.65 7.33
CA GLY A 66 16.30 8.34 7.94
C GLY A 66 15.02 7.53 7.88
N VAL A 67 15.11 6.19 7.93
CA VAL A 67 13.96 5.29 7.86
C VAL A 67 13.45 4.96 9.24
N GLU A 68 12.22 5.34 9.56
CA GLU A 68 11.53 4.93 10.77
C GLU A 68 10.93 3.53 10.62
N VAL A 69 10.64 2.87 11.75
CA VAL A 69 9.98 1.55 11.78
C VAL A 69 8.80 1.58 12.74
N HIS A 70 7.61 1.23 12.25
CA HIS A 70 6.39 1.20 13.04
C HIS A 70 5.69 -0.17 12.95
N GLU A 71 5.35 -0.74 14.10
CA GLU A 71 4.47 -1.92 14.18
C GLU A 71 3.01 -1.44 14.23
N ILE A 72 2.16 -2.03 13.38
CA ILE A 72 0.79 -1.57 13.18
C ILE A 72 -0.18 -2.72 12.95
N ASN A 73 -1.48 -2.42 13.05
CA ASN A 73 -2.54 -3.42 12.99
C ASN A 73 -3.14 -3.66 11.59
N ARG A 74 -2.53 -3.14 10.49
CA ARG A 74 -3.00 -3.48 9.14
C ARG A 74 -2.78 -4.95 8.79
N GLY A 75 -3.52 -5.46 7.83
CA GLY A 75 -3.22 -6.75 7.20
C GLY A 75 -1.89 -6.72 6.45
N GLY A 76 -1.35 -7.90 6.18
CA GLY A 76 -0.11 -8.09 5.45
C GLY A 76 1.15 -8.03 6.31
N ASP A 77 2.29 -8.14 5.63
CA ASP A 77 3.64 -8.21 6.17
C ASP A 77 4.31 -6.82 6.20
N VAL A 78 5.64 -6.75 6.11
CA VAL A 78 6.41 -5.51 6.04
C VAL A 78 6.20 -4.81 4.69
N THR A 79 6.15 -3.48 4.70
CA THR A 79 6.20 -2.65 3.49
C THR A 79 6.94 -1.34 3.77
N PHE A 80 7.29 -0.64 2.68
CA PHE A 80 7.94 0.67 2.70
C PHE A 80 6.96 1.75 2.25
N HIS A 81 7.02 2.91 2.91
CA HIS A 81 6.44 4.16 2.45
C HIS A 81 7.52 5.24 2.38
N GLY A 82 7.42 6.13 1.41
CA GLY A 82 8.40 7.20 1.25
C GLY A 82 8.05 8.21 0.17
N PRO A 83 8.91 9.21 -0.06
CA PRO A 83 8.71 10.23 -1.06
C PRO A 83 8.43 9.66 -2.45
N GLY A 84 7.50 10.32 -3.18
CA GLY A 84 7.06 9.87 -4.50
C GLY A 84 6.06 8.71 -4.47
N GLN A 85 5.62 8.26 -3.28
CA GLN A 85 4.59 7.24 -3.13
C GLN A 85 3.27 7.89 -2.69
N LEU A 86 2.20 7.67 -3.43
CA LEU A 86 0.86 8.07 -3.02
C LEU A 86 0.29 7.05 -2.04
N VAL A 87 0.11 7.46 -0.79
CA VAL A 87 -0.61 6.66 0.21
C VAL A 87 -2.02 7.19 0.37
N ALA A 88 -3.00 6.29 0.40
CA ALA A 88 -4.40 6.63 0.62
C ALA A 88 -4.99 5.81 1.76
N TYR A 89 -5.66 6.50 2.67
CA TYR A 89 -6.36 5.91 3.81
C TYR A 89 -7.85 6.17 3.72
N PRO A 90 -8.63 5.24 3.13
CA PRO A 90 -10.09 5.33 3.17
C PRO A 90 -10.61 4.92 4.56
N ILE A 91 -11.22 5.86 5.26
CA ILE A 91 -11.89 5.64 6.54
C ILE A 91 -13.39 5.57 6.25
N PHE A 92 -13.86 4.38 5.87
CA PHE A 92 -15.21 4.16 5.36
C PHE A 92 -15.99 3.21 6.27
N ASP A 93 -17.24 3.55 6.55
CA ASP A 93 -18.19 2.57 7.07
C ASP A 93 -18.74 1.74 5.90
N LEU A 94 -18.30 0.51 5.79
CA LEU A 94 -18.70 -0.39 4.69
C LEU A 94 -20.20 -0.69 4.68
N ARG A 95 -20.89 -0.48 5.81
CA ARG A 95 -22.34 -0.65 5.94
C ARG A 95 -23.13 0.51 5.34
N SER A 96 -22.48 1.67 5.12
CA SER A 96 -23.10 2.87 4.57
C SER A 96 -23.27 2.86 3.04
N PHE A 97 -22.68 1.88 2.36
CA PHE A 97 -22.83 1.72 0.92
C PHE A 97 -24.06 0.89 0.55
N ALA A 98 -24.58 1.06 -0.67
CA ALA A 98 -25.69 0.31 -1.21
C ALA A 98 -25.27 -0.39 -2.53
N PRO A 99 -25.17 -1.74 -2.55
CA PRO A 99 -25.34 -2.66 -1.43
C PRO A 99 -24.24 -2.53 -0.37
N LYS A 100 -24.50 -3.01 0.85
CA LYS A 100 -23.47 -3.07 1.90
C LYS A 100 -22.26 -3.84 1.41
N LEU A 101 -21.06 -3.29 1.64
CA LEU A 101 -19.82 -3.89 1.20
C LEU A 101 -19.27 -4.87 2.25
N GLY A 102 -18.97 -6.10 1.80
CA GLY A 102 -18.11 -7.01 2.55
C GLY A 102 -16.64 -6.63 2.38
N VAL A 103 -15.78 -7.10 3.29
CA VAL A 103 -14.34 -6.75 3.30
C VAL A 103 -13.65 -7.19 2.01
N ILE A 104 -13.95 -8.39 1.49
CA ILE A 104 -13.38 -8.89 0.24
C ILE A 104 -13.79 -7.99 -0.94
N ALA A 105 -15.08 -7.63 -1.04
CA ALA A 105 -15.58 -6.75 -2.09
C ALA A 105 -14.91 -5.36 -2.01
N TYR A 106 -14.72 -4.85 -0.81
CA TYR A 106 -14.02 -3.58 -0.58
C TYR A 106 -12.57 -3.63 -1.08
N VAL A 107 -11.80 -4.67 -0.72
CA VAL A 107 -10.42 -4.82 -1.23
C VAL A 107 -10.41 -4.93 -2.75
N ARG A 108 -11.35 -5.66 -3.35
CA ARG A 108 -11.48 -5.76 -4.82
C ARG A 108 -11.80 -4.42 -5.47
N LEU A 109 -12.58 -3.56 -4.80
CA LEU A 109 -12.82 -2.18 -5.26
C LEU A 109 -11.55 -1.33 -5.17
N LEU A 110 -10.75 -1.46 -4.11
CA LEU A 110 -9.45 -0.75 -4.01
C LEU A 110 -8.48 -1.17 -5.12
N GLU A 111 -8.41 -2.47 -5.42
CA GLU A 111 -7.62 -2.96 -6.56
C GLU A 111 -8.14 -2.38 -7.88
N GLU A 112 -9.46 -2.30 -8.05
CA GLU A 112 -10.07 -1.70 -9.25
C GLU A 112 -9.75 -0.21 -9.38
N VAL A 113 -9.82 0.54 -8.26
CA VAL A 113 -9.38 1.95 -8.23
C VAL A 113 -7.95 2.06 -8.73
N LEU A 114 -7.04 1.28 -8.18
CA LEU A 114 -5.63 1.30 -8.55
C LEU A 114 -5.39 0.91 -10.02
N MET A 115 -6.07 -0.12 -10.50
CA MET A 115 -5.97 -0.54 -11.90
C MET A 115 -6.45 0.55 -12.86
N ARG A 116 -7.54 1.25 -12.54
CA ARG A 116 -8.02 2.37 -13.36
C ARG A 116 -7.08 3.58 -13.30
N ILE A 117 -6.44 3.83 -12.14
CA ILE A 117 -5.38 4.86 -12.05
C ILE A 117 -4.22 4.47 -12.98
N CYS A 118 -3.74 3.22 -12.92
CA CYS A 118 -2.65 2.74 -13.77
C CYS A 118 -2.99 2.86 -15.27
N ALA A 119 -4.24 2.57 -15.65
CA ALA A 119 -4.70 2.68 -17.04
C ALA A 119 -4.65 4.12 -17.58
N GLN A 120 -4.78 5.15 -16.74
CA GLN A 120 -4.59 6.56 -17.16
C GLN A 120 -3.15 6.85 -17.60
N TYR A 121 -2.20 6.05 -17.12
CA TYR A 121 -0.79 6.12 -17.48
C TYR A 121 -0.38 5.00 -18.46
N THR A 122 -1.36 4.40 -19.17
CA THR A 122 -1.14 3.34 -20.16
C THR A 122 -0.44 2.08 -19.59
N ILE A 123 -0.54 1.84 -18.29
CA ILE A 123 0.01 0.64 -17.64
C ILE A 123 -1.08 -0.43 -17.60
N GLU A 124 -0.85 -1.53 -18.31
CA GLU A 124 -1.64 -2.74 -18.11
C GLU A 124 -1.34 -3.34 -16.76
N SER A 125 -2.35 -3.44 -15.92
CA SER A 125 -2.21 -3.95 -14.57
C SER A 125 -3.29 -4.97 -14.24
N GLN A 126 -3.00 -5.85 -13.28
CA GLN A 126 -3.88 -6.96 -12.93
C GLN A 126 -3.81 -7.32 -11.46
N ARG A 127 -4.74 -8.19 -11.08
CA ARG A 127 -4.73 -8.93 -9.82
C ARG A 127 -4.03 -10.26 -9.99
N ILE A 128 -3.29 -10.70 -8.96
CA ILE A 128 -2.73 -12.05 -8.92
C ILE A 128 -3.47 -12.83 -7.85
N ALA A 129 -3.91 -14.04 -8.18
CA ALA A 129 -4.62 -14.89 -7.23
C ALA A 129 -3.77 -15.18 -5.99
N GLY A 130 -4.33 -14.97 -4.80
CA GLY A 130 -3.64 -15.17 -3.53
C GLY A 130 -2.68 -14.04 -3.13
N MET A 131 -2.51 -13.00 -3.96
CA MET A 131 -1.60 -11.88 -3.68
C MET A 131 -2.34 -10.54 -3.78
N THR A 132 -2.67 -9.96 -2.64
CA THR A 132 -3.34 -8.65 -2.57
C THR A 132 -2.44 -7.53 -3.10
N GLY A 133 -3.03 -6.63 -3.89
CA GLY A 133 -2.35 -5.50 -4.52
C GLY A 133 -2.51 -5.49 -6.04
N VAL A 134 -1.85 -4.55 -6.70
CA VAL A 134 -1.90 -4.39 -8.15
C VAL A 134 -0.53 -4.61 -8.75
N TRP A 135 -0.51 -5.37 -9.83
CA TRP A 135 0.69 -5.90 -10.46
C TRP A 135 0.69 -5.57 -11.94
N THR A 136 1.88 -5.40 -12.51
CA THR A 136 2.10 -5.30 -13.95
C THR A 136 3.12 -6.33 -14.43
N PHE A 137 3.23 -6.51 -15.74
CA PHE A 137 4.22 -7.41 -16.35
C PHE A 137 5.33 -6.62 -17.01
N ALA A 138 6.56 -7.09 -16.91
CA ALA A 138 7.64 -6.61 -17.74
C ALA A 138 7.40 -7.06 -19.17
N THR A 139 7.05 -6.17 -20.06
CA THR A 139 7.03 -6.46 -21.49
C THR A 139 8.30 -6.03 -22.20
N VAL A 140 8.96 -4.97 -21.76
CA VAL A 140 10.28 -4.49 -22.22
C VAL A 140 10.84 -3.56 -21.15
N PRO A 141 12.14 -3.52 -20.87
CA PRO A 141 12.68 -2.48 -19.99
C PRO A 141 12.41 -1.10 -20.60
N PRO A 142 11.90 -0.14 -19.82
CA PRO A 142 11.61 1.20 -20.31
C PRO A 142 12.88 1.85 -20.84
N ARG A 143 12.82 2.44 -22.04
CA ARG A 143 13.90 3.21 -22.63
C ARG A 143 13.75 4.67 -22.23
N LEU A 144 14.51 5.12 -21.25
CA LEU A 144 14.68 6.55 -20.96
C LEU A 144 15.88 7.07 -21.77
N ASN A 145 15.63 8.01 -22.67
CA ASN A 145 16.66 8.70 -23.48
C ASN A 145 17.62 7.76 -24.26
N GLY A 146 17.09 6.68 -24.83
CA GLY A 146 17.90 5.77 -25.63
C GLY A 146 18.87 4.86 -24.84
N ARG A 147 18.90 4.97 -23.53
CA ARG A 147 19.64 4.06 -22.64
C ARG A 147 18.67 3.12 -21.93
N THR A 148 18.95 1.83 -22.00
CA THR A 148 18.32 0.82 -21.14
C THR A 148 18.71 1.16 -19.71
N MET A 149 17.71 1.45 -18.82
CA MET A 149 18.02 1.54 -17.41
C MET A 149 18.61 0.21 -16.95
N GLY A 150 19.80 0.26 -16.37
CA GLY A 150 20.54 -0.93 -15.94
C GLY A 150 19.71 -1.77 -14.97
N ARG A 151 19.91 -3.06 -15.04
CA ARG A 151 19.30 -4.09 -14.17
C ARG A 151 19.87 -4.03 -12.75
N ASP A 152 19.72 -2.94 -12.03
CA ASP A 152 20.33 -2.84 -10.69
C ASP A 152 19.40 -3.24 -9.55
N TYR A 153 18.23 -3.83 -9.87
CA TYR A 153 17.44 -4.59 -8.92
C TYR A 153 17.65 -6.09 -9.18
N THR A 154 18.74 -6.64 -8.70
CA THR A 154 18.94 -8.09 -8.56
C THR A 154 18.56 -8.46 -7.12
N PRO A 155 17.52 -9.30 -6.90
CA PRO A 155 17.35 -9.95 -5.61
C PRO A 155 18.64 -10.73 -5.31
N LEU A 156 19.19 -10.61 -4.11
CA LEU A 156 20.32 -11.40 -3.66
C LEU A 156 19.94 -12.88 -3.75
N ALA A 157 20.36 -13.56 -4.83
CA ALA A 157 20.26 -14.99 -4.93
C ALA A 157 21.26 -15.62 -3.96
N GLU A 158 20.77 -16.59 -3.19
CA GLU A 158 21.58 -17.40 -2.30
C GLU A 158 22.77 -18.01 -3.03
N SER A 159 23.96 -17.70 -2.56
CA SER A 159 25.19 -18.37 -3.00
C SER A 159 25.29 -19.71 -2.28
N THR A 160 24.76 -20.77 -2.90
CA THR A 160 25.17 -22.13 -2.56
C THR A 160 26.40 -22.49 -3.38
N GLY A 161 27.55 -22.38 -2.74
CA GLY A 161 28.80 -22.84 -3.32
C GLY A 161 28.90 -24.35 -3.33
N GLY A 162 29.35 -24.88 -4.46
CA GLY A 162 29.87 -26.24 -4.58
C GLY A 162 30.55 -26.40 -5.94
N PRO A 163 31.85 -26.78 -5.98
CA PRO A 163 32.58 -26.91 -7.24
C PRO A 163 32.33 -28.29 -7.86
N HIS A 164 31.84 -28.33 -9.08
CA HIS A 164 31.96 -29.52 -9.91
C HIS A 164 32.73 -29.23 -11.18
N THR A 165 33.84 -29.95 -11.29
CA THR A 165 34.76 -30.08 -12.43
C THR A 165 34.07 -30.64 -13.66
N PRO A 166 34.50 -30.26 -14.89
CA PRO A 166 33.96 -30.82 -16.12
C PRO A 166 34.70 -32.13 -16.50
N SER A 167 33.95 -33.16 -16.79
CA SER A 167 34.46 -34.35 -17.50
C SER A 167 34.04 -34.30 -18.98
N SER A 168 35.03 -34.45 -19.83
CA SER A 168 34.96 -34.58 -21.28
C SER A 168 34.28 -35.87 -21.73
N GLY A 169 33.44 -35.79 -22.77
CA GLY A 169 32.88 -36.95 -23.46
C GLY A 169 32.39 -36.60 -24.86
N ILE A 170 32.94 -37.27 -25.80
CA ILE A 170 33.01 -37.09 -27.26
C ILE A 170 31.76 -37.65 -27.99
N CYS A 171 31.42 -37.00 -29.12
CA CYS A 171 30.92 -37.53 -30.40
C CYS A 171 29.46 -37.97 -30.58
N GLY A 172 28.83 -37.38 -31.59
CA GLY A 172 28.08 -38.13 -32.64
C GLY A 172 26.57 -37.85 -32.70
N ASP A 173 26.17 -37.15 -33.65
CA ASP A 173 25.26 -37.37 -34.78
C ASP A 173 24.27 -36.25 -35.05
N LYS A 174 24.31 -35.83 -36.31
CA LYS A 174 23.40 -34.87 -36.94
C LYS A 174 22.01 -35.48 -37.03
N VAL A 175 21.02 -34.83 -36.41
CA VAL A 175 19.62 -34.92 -36.80
C VAL A 175 19.14 -33.52 -37.09
N THR A 176 18.92 -33.22 -38.37
CA THR A 176 18.22 -32.04 -38.84
C THR A 176 16.75 -32.16 -38.52
N ALA A 177 16.30 -31.48 -37.45
CA ALA A 177 14.89 -31.21 -37.20
C ALA A 177 14.72 -29.69 -37.27
N SER A 178 13.93 -29.24 -38.24
CA SER A 178 13.43 -27.86 -38.32
C SER A 178 12.68 -27.51 -37.04
N PRO A 179 12.92 -26.36 -36.42
CA PRO A 179 12.13 -25.95 -35.28
C PRO A 179 10.78 -25.50 -35.79
N THR A 180 9.76 -26.33 -35.57
CA THR A 180 8.36 -25.90 -35.51
C THR A 180 8.27 -24.87 -34.40
N SER A 181 7.67 -23.72 -34.74
CA SER A 181 7.21 -22.62 -33.91
C SER A 181 7.22 -22.91 -32.39
N SER A 182 8.35 -22.67 -31.74
CA SER A 182 8.40 -22.51 -30.30
C SER A 182 7.75 -21.15 -29.99
N GLU A 183 6.51 -21.18 -29.47
CA GLU A 183 6.01 -20.09 -28.70
C GLU A 183 7.06 -19.78 -27.63
N ALA A 184 7.80 -18.70 -27.84
CA ALA A 184 8.69 -18.17 -26.83
C ALA A 184 7.81 -17.84 -25.63
N PHE A 185 7.83 -18.70 -24.63
CA PHE A 185 7.28 -18.43 -23.32
C PHE A 185 8.11 -17.27 -22.77
N GLU A 186 7.72 -16.03 -23.14
CA GLU A 186 8.27 -14.84 -22.51
C GLU A 186 8.01 -14.98 -21.02
N PHE A 187 9.07 -15.17 -20.24
CA PHE A 187 9.02 -15.08 -18.79
C PHE A 187 8.61 -13.65 -18.42
N ARG A 188 7.30 -13.41 -18.37
CA ARG A 188 6.73 -12.15 -17.89
C ARG A 188 6.97 -12.09 -16.38
N SER A 189 7.99 -11.35 -15.97
CA SER A 189 8.19 -11.13 -14.53
C SER A 189 7.15 -10.15 -14.02
N GLU A 190 6.31 -10.62 -13.10
CA GLU A 190 5.30 -9.80 -12.43
C GLU A 190 5.99 -8.83 -11.47
N ARG A 191 5.60 -7.56 -11.53
CA ARG A 191 6.11 -6.49 -10.65
C ARG A 191 4.97 -5.82 -9.91
N LYS A 192 5.15 -5.59 -8.60
CA LYS A 192 4.14 -4.96 -7.75
C LYS A 192 4.19 -3.44 -7.90
N LEU A 193 3.09 -2.86 -8.38
CA LEU A 193 2.94 -1.42 -8.57
C LEU A 193 2.30 -0.75 -7.34
N ALA A 194 1.34 -1.44 -6.72
CA ALA A 194 0.66 -0.94 -5.53
C ALA A 194 0.44 -2.05 -4.49
N ALA A 195 0.67 -1.70 -3.24
CA ALA A 195 0.38 -2.53 -2.08
C ALA A 195 -0.93 -2.11 -1.43
N ILE A 196 -1.68 -3.09 -0.90
CA ILE A 196 -2.92 -2.86 -0.14
C ILE A 196 -2.78 -3.58 1.19
N GLY A 197 -3.05 -2.88 2.28
CA GLY A 197 -3.13 -3.44 3.61
C GLY A 197 -4.17 -2.68 4.41
N VAL A 198 -5.30 -3.32 4.72
CA VAL A 198 -6.42 -2.69 5.41
C VAL A 198 -6.67 -3.33 6.77
N HIS A 199 -7.33 -2.59 7.65
CA HIS A 199 -7.94 -3.11 8.86
C HIS A 199 -9.41 -2.68 8.89
N VAL A 200 -10.28 -3.56 9.40
CA VAL A 200 -11.71 -3.26 9.53
C VAL A 200 -12.14 -3.56 10.96
N SER A 201 -12.66 -2.55 11.64
CA SER A 201 -13.18 -2.66 13.00
C SER A 201 -14.61 -2.16 13.07
N ARG A 202 -15.54 -3.01 13.49
CA ARG A 202 -16.98 -2.70 13.58
C ARG A 202 -17.56 -2.12 12.26
N GLY A 203 -17.06 -2.61 11.12
CA GLY A 203 -17.49 -2.17 9.80
C GLY A 203 -16.81 -0.90 9.27
N VAL A 204 -15.95 -0.25 10.05
CA VAL A 204 -15.19 0.93 9.63
C VAL A 204 -13.76 0.53 9.27
N THR A 205 -13.31 1.00 8.10
CA THR A 205 -11.97 0.71 7.56
C THR A 205 -10.91 1.68 8.09
N SER A 206 -9.66 1.23 8.15
CA SER A 206 -8.45 2.03 8.36
C SER A 206 -7.30 1.50 7.53
N HIS A 207 -6.20 2.23 7.46
CA HIS A 207 -5.14 2.02 6.50
C HIS A 207 -5.68 2.06 5.07
N GLY A 208 -5.07 1.36 4.12
CA GLY A 208 -5.54 1.43 2.74
C GLY A 208 -4.51 0.91 1.74
N PHE A 209 -4.03 1.78 0.85
CA PHE A 209 -3.07 1.39 -0.16
C PHE A 209 -1.90 2.37 -0.31
N ALA A 210 -0.85 1.88 -0.94
CA ALA A 210 0.31 2.65 -1.34
C ALA A 210 0.61 2.37 -2.83
N LEU A 211 0.57 3.41 -3.66
CA LEU A 211 0.87 3.38 -5.09
C LEU A 211 2.23 4.03 -5.33
N ASN A 212 3.16 3.28 -5.90
CA ASN A 212 4.46 3.82 -6.29
C ASN A 212 4.30 4.68 -7.56
N VAL A 213 4.50 5.99 -7.43
CA VAL A 213 4.41 6.96 -8.54
C VAL A 213 5.82 7.28 -9.06
N THR A 214 6.61 7.97 -8.27
CA THR A 214 8.01 8.32 -8.54
C THR A 214 8.92 7.87 -7.39
N THR A 215 8.50 6.83 -6.69
CA THR A 215 9.13 6.29 -5.49
C THR A 215 10.53 5.77 -5.79
N ASP A 216 11.50 6.10 -4.93
CA ASP A 216 12.82 5.45 -4.98
C ASP A 216 12.69 3.97 -4.55
N LEU A 217 12.70 3.10 -5.55
CA LEU A 217 12.50 1.66 -5.35
C LEU A 217 13.66 0.99 -4.61
N SER A 218 14.82 1.66 -4.46
CA SER A 218 15.99 1.12 -3.75
C SER A 218 15.70 0.88 -2.25
N PHE A 219 14.72 1.57 -1.69
CA PHE A 219 14.30 1.35 -0.31
C PHE A 219 13.64 -0.02 -0.08
N PHE A 220 13.04 -0.61 -1.10
CA PHE A 220 12.50 -1.97 -0.99
C PHE A 220 13.59 -3.04 -0.83
N ASN A 221 14.87 -2.72 -1.14
CA ASN A 221 16.00 -3.59 -0.85
C ASN A 221 16.33 -3.69 0.65
N LEU A 222 15.69 -2.89 1.50
CA LEU A 222 15.86 -2.94 2.96
C LEU A 222 15.01 -4.04 3.61
N ILE A 223 14.08 -4.62 2.83
CA ILE A 223 13.09 -5.59 3.30
C ILE A 223 12.91 -6.74 2.31
N VAL A 224 12.38 -7.86 2.80
CA VAL A 224 11.80 -8.92 1.96
C VAL A 224 10.27 -8.80 2.05
N PRO A 225 9.60 -8.10 1.11
CA PRO A 225 8.17 -7.86 1.22
C PRO A 225 7.38 -9.18 1.13
N CYS A 226 6.58 -9.49 2.16
CA CYS A 226 5.68 -10.65 2.17
C CYS A 226 6.37 -12.02 1.91
N GLY A 227 7.66 -12.17 2.20
CA GLY A 227 8.41 -13.39 1.86
C GLY A 227 8.46 -13.70 0.35
N LEU A 228 8.03 -12.75 -0.49
CA LEU A 228 7.96 -12.89 -1.94
C LEU A 228 9.19 -12.23 -2.57
N THR A 229 9.87 -12.98 -3.44
CA THR A 229 11.00 -12.49 -4.25
C THR A 229 10.56 -11.66 -5.46
N LYS A 230 9.27 -11.27 -5.52
CA LYS A 230 8.75 -10.51 -6.67
C LYS A 230 9.15 -9.05 -6.59
N PRO A 231 9.66 -8.48 -7.69
CA PRO A 231 10.11 -7.10 -7.71
C PRO A 231 8.94 -6.12 -7.55
N VAL A 232 9.28 -4.93 -7.08
CA VAL A 232 8.37 -3.77 -7.06
C VAL A 232 8.68 -2.86 -8.24
N THR A 233 7.70 -2.03 -8.62
CA THR A 233 7.84 -1.04 -9.68
C THR A 233 7.09 0.25 -9.35
N SER A 234 7.17 1.26 -10.23
CA SER A 234 6.47 2.54 -10.10
C SER A 234 5.93 3.00 -11.45
N ILE A 235 5.03 3.98 -11.46
CA ILE A 235 4.55 4.60 -12.70
C ILE A 235 5.72 5.16 -13.50
N GLU A 236 6.65 5.87 -12.85
CA GLU A 236 7.84 6.39 -13.50
C GLU A 236 8.68 5.29 -14.14
N PHE A 237 8.92 4.20 -13.43
CA PHE A 237 9.74 3.09 -13.93
C PHE A 237 9.11 2.42 -15.16
N GLU A 238 7.78 2.23 -15.17
CA GLU A 238 7.07 1.55 -16.26
C GLU A 238 6.88 2.43 -17.51
N THR A 239 6.74 3.76 -17.32
CA THR A 239 6.31 4.65 -18.40
C THR A 239 7.35 5.71 -18.79
N GLY A 240 8.31 5.98 -17.91
CA GLY A 240 9.20 7.15 -18.01
C GLY A 240 8.53 8.48 -17.67
N LEU A 241 7.22 8.48 -17.34
CA LEU A 241 6.50 9.68 -16.92
C LEU A 241 6.71 9.94 -15.43
N ARG A 242 6.74 11.21 -15.05
CA ARG A 242 6.86 11.66 -13.65
C ARG A 242 5.65 12.50 -13.25
N PRO A 243 4.45 11.90 -13.16
CA PRO A 243 3.29 12.66 -12.72
C PRO A 243 3.47 13.13 -11.27
N SER A 244 2.96 14.31 -10.97
CA SER A 244 2.90 14.80 -9.59
C SER A 244 1.89 13.98 -8.79
N LEU A 245 2.09 13.89 -7.46
CA LEU A 245 1.11 13.22 -6.60
C LEU A 245 -0.26 13.88 -6.67
N ASN A 246 -0.34 15.21 -6.89
CA ASN A 246 -1.60 15.94 -7.04
C ASN A 246 -2.38 15.51 -8.29
N GLU A 247 -1.70 15.28 -9.41
CA GLU A 247 -2.33 14.74 -10.62
C GLU A 247 -2.89 13.33 -10.36
N VAL A 248 -2.10 12.47 -9.70
CA VAL A 248 -2.53 11.12 -9.36
C VAL A 248 -3.69 11.12 -8.35
N MET A 249 -3.67 12.00 -7.35
CA MET A 249 -4.77 12.20 -6.39
C MET A 249 -6.06 12.64 -7.07
N THR A 250 -5.97 13.51 -8.08
CA THR A 250 -7.14 13.96 -8.85
C THR A 250 -7.77 12.79 -9.62
N VAL A 251 -6.95 11.96 -10.26
CA VAL A 251 -7.41 10.73 -10.94
C VAL A 251 -8.02 9.76 -9.92
N ALA A 252 -7.34 9.55 -8.79
CA ALA A 252 -7.81 8.66 -7.73
C ALA A 252 -9.16 9.11 -7.18
N SER A 253 -9.32 10.40 -6.86
CA SER A 253 -10.57 10.97 -6.36
C SER A 253 -11.74 10.69 -7.29
N ARG A 254 -11.58 11.00 -8.59
CA ARG A 254 -12.61 10.70 -9.60
C ARG A 254 -12.96 9.22 -9.63
N THR A 255 -11.94 8.36 -9.67
CA THR A 255 -12.10 6.91 -9.74
C THR A 255 -12.82 6.35 -8.50
N PHE A 256 -12.51 6.87 -7.31
CA PHE A 256 -13.25 6.54 -6.09
C PHE A 256 -14.73 6.93 -6.20
N GLY A 257 -15.01 8.15 -6.68
CA GLY A 257 -16.39 8.63 -6.89
C GLY A 257 -17.20 7.70 -7.80
N GLU A 258 -16.61 7.30 -8.92
CA GLU A 258 -17.24 6.40 -9.89
C GLU A 258 -17.51 5.01 -9.29
N LEU A 259 -16.48 4.37 -8.69
CA LEU A 259 -16.58 2.99 -8.21
C LEU A 259 -17.39 2.82 -6.92
N PHE A 260 -17.35 3.82 -6.05
CA PHE A 260 -18.13 3.82 -4.80
C PHE A 260 -19.47 4.53 -4.95
N HIS A 261 -19.83 4.97 -6.16
CA HIS A 261 -21.08 5.70 -6.47
C HIS A 261 -21.31 6.86 -5.48
N SER A 262 -20.27 7.63 -5.23
CA SER A 262 -20.25 8.67 -4.19
C SER A 262 -19.78 10.01 -4.74
N GLN A 263 -20.45 11.07 -4.32
CA GLN A 263 -19.95 12.41 -4.53
C GLN A 263 -18.68 12.61 -3.71
N MET A 264 -17.65 13.18 -4.33
CA MET A 264 -16.36 13.45 -3.72
C MET A 264 -16.28 14.93 -3.35
N LEU A 265 -15.99 15.24 -2.07
CA LEU A 265 -15.88 16.60 -1.56
C LEU A 265 -14.48 16.84 -1.03
N TRP A 266 -13.71 17.68 -1.70
CA TRP A 266 -12.42 18.13 -1.21
C TRP A 266 -12.60 19.14 -0.07
N LEU A 267 -11.85 18.95 1.00
CA LEU A 267 -11.80 19.85 2.16
C LEU A 267 -10.42 20.48 2.24
N ASP A 268 -10.38 21.72 2.66
CA ASP A 268 -9.12 22.46 2.81
C ASP A 268 -8.41 22.12 4.12
N SER A 269 -9.19 21.74 5.15
CA SER A 269 -8.68 21.50 6.49
C SER A 269 -9.41 20.36 7.20
N ILE A 270 -8.73 19.75 8.18
CA ILE A 270 -9.35 18.81 9.11
C ILE A 270 -10.44 19.46 9.96
N HIS A 271 -10.36 20.78 10.21
CA HIS A 271 -11.36 21.54 10.95
C HIS A 271 -12.71 21.59 10.23
N ASP A 272 -12.71 21.49 8.87
CA ASP A 272 -13.96 21.40 8.10
C ASP A 272 -14.70 20.08 8.34
N LEU A 273 -13.97 19.06 8.79
CA LEU A 273 -14.50 17.73 9.08
C LEU A 273 -14.89 17.55 10.55
N ILE A 274 -14.10 18.11 11.44
CA ILE A 274 -14.28 18.03 12.90
C ILE A 274 -14.40 19.48 13.41
N PRO A 275 -15.62 20.03 13.47
CA PRO A 275 -15.81 21.35 14.08
C PRO A 275 -15.28 21.34 15.52
N GLU A 276 -14.52 22.37 15.88
CA GLU A 276 -14.12 22.56 17.28
C GLU A 276 -15.38 22.58 18.14
N GLU A 277 -15.53 21.62 19.03
CA GLU A 277 -16.54 21.73 20.10
C GLU A 277 -16.17 22.98 20.87
N ASN A 278 -17.06 23.97 20.83
CA ASN A 278 -16.98 25.16 21.64
C ASN A 278 -16.64 24.72 23.08
N THR A 279 -15.42 24.94 23.51
CA THR A 279 -15.03 24.81 24.91
C THR A 279 -15.73 25.97 25.69
N ALA A 280 -17.06 25.88 25.78
CA ALA A 280 -17.80 26.71 26.68
C ALA A 280 -17.42 26.27 28.10
N SER A 281 -16.67 27.15 28.75
CA SER A 281 -16.36 27.22 30.14
C SER A 281 -17.12 26.21 31.02
N THR A 282 -16.43 25.21 31.51
CA THR A 282 -16.80 24.54 32.75
C THR A 282 -16.08 25.25 33.88
N ASP A 283 -16.67 26.32 34.38
CA ASP A 283 -16.53 26.64 35.79
C ASP A 283 -17.18 25.49 36.57
N ALA A 284 -16.35 24.66 37.14
CA ALA A 284 -16.76 23.57 38.01
C ALA A 284 -17.00 24.08 39.44
N PRO A 285 -17.88 23.48 40.20
CA PRO A 285 -17.66 23.31 41.64
C PRO A 285 -17.13 21.91 41.92
N THR A 286 -16.09 21.91 42.73
CA THR A 286 -15.52 20.79 43.46
C THR A 286 -16.56 19.97 44.19
N ASP A 287 -16.45 18.65 44.14
CA ASP A 287 -16.32 17.73 45.28
C ASP A 287 -16.89 16.32 44.97
N THR A 288 -16.09 15.34 45.20
CA THR A 288 -16.29 14.05 45.89
C THR A 288 -15.76 12.86 45.07
N PRO A 289 -14.89 12.02 45.66
CA PRO A 289 -14.34 10.85 44.98
C PRO A 289 -15.28 9.66 45.09
N ALA A 290 -15.61 9.03 43.99
CA ALA A 290 -16.33 7.76 43.96
C ALA A 290 -15.65 6.74 43.04
N ARG A 291 -15.07 5.74 43.69
CA ARG A 291 -15.04 4.30 43.35
C ARG A 291 -14.89 3.89 41.89
N ALA A 292 -13.77 3.23 41.60
CA ALA A 292 -13.55 2.43 40.41
C ALA A 292 -14.56 1.28 40.28
N PRO A 293 -14.99 0.93 39.06
CA PRO A 293 -15.44 -0.42 38.76
C PRO A 293 -14.32 -1.16 38.02
N GLU A 294 -13.99 -2.32 38.56
CA GLU A 294 -13.27 -3.40 37.90
C GLU A 294 -14.10 -3.96 36.73
N ASP A 295 -13.35 -4.51 35.77
CA ASP A 295 -13.78 -5.54 34.85
C ASP A 295 -14.56 -5.08 33.58
N GLU A 296 -13.81 -5.03 32.47
CA GLU A 296 -14.33 -5.53 31.19
C GLU A 296 -13.20 -5.90 30.23
N ARG A 297 -12.58 -7.06 30.50
CA ARG A 297 -11.89 -7.82 29.45
C ARG A 297 -12.94 -8.62 28.67
N ARG A 298 -13.53 -8.03 27.68
CA ARG A 298 -14.25 -8.75 26.64
C ARG A 298 -13.71 -8.29 25.28
N ILE A 299 -12.72 -9.02 24.79
CA ILE A 299 -12.21 -8.90 23.44
C ILE A 299 -13.33 -9.32 22.49
N ALA A 300 -13.88 -8.37 21.75
CA ALA A 300 -14.83 -8.65 20.67
C ALA A 300 -14.10 -9.39 19.54
N ARG A 301 -14.62 -10.57 19.17
CA ARG A 301 -14.09 -11.48 18.13
C ARG A 301 -14.47 -11.07 16.69
N ASP A 302 -14.69 -9.81 16.40
CA ASP A 302 -15.24 -9.38 15.10
C ASP A 302 -14.23 -8.65 14.20
N ASP A 303 -12.93 -8.80 14.45
CA ASP A 303 -11.90 -8.24 13.59
C ASP A 303 -11.58 -9.20 12.44
N ILE A 304 -12.08 -8.93 11.25
CA ILE A 304 -11.79 -9.71 10.03
C ILE A 304 -10.53 -9.14 9.37
N HIS A 305 -9.54 -10.01 9.17
CA HIS A 305 -8.24 -9.68 8.58
C HIS A 305 -8.12 -10.27 7.19
N LEU A 306 -7.68 -9.44 6.23
CA LEU A 306 -7.23 -9.88 4.93
C LEU A 306 -5.77 -9.47 4.74
N ALA A 307 -4.97 -10.45 4.38
CA ALA A 307 -3.54 -10.30 4.07
C ALA A 307 -3.31 -9.59 2.73
#